data_bb9aab2b6e248dd7c6afe4b87f40b9e0
#
_entry.id   bb9aab2b6e248dd7c6afe4b87f40b9e0
#
_cell.length_a   1.000
_cell.length_b   1.000
_cell.length_c   1.000
_cell.angle_alpha   90.00
_cell.angle_beta   90.00
_cell.angle_gamma   90.00
#
_symmetry.space_group_name_H-M   'P 1'
#
loop_
_entity.id
_entity.type
_entity.pdbx_description
1 polymer ?
#
loop_
_entity_poly.entity_id
_entity_poly.type
_entity_poly.pdbx_seq_one_letter_code
_entity_poly.pdbx_strand_id
1 'polypeptide(L)'
;MIDKKTTVNVKAIAIIMVMLGHLIGAKKIDINIAWLDIATFGVSLFLFISGYGLYKSFEEKGFNGFVSSKVKKVYIPFAIATFLVGASRGFWGERWIEMVKTISFLNPSLPVDGTMWYIYYIAIWYIAFYLTFRLIKNDALRIISLAITSFLMFQLPYNDKYAVASFLFRFHSFSFTIGVAVAMCKPTSRKLILLLGSLTFITFIYLFSYHFVKYDYMNHVVTSMISAPAIVLLVAYLNFNLKPITFIGGLSYELYLFEGAFRWNTFAPNKLASCILFFLITLSCAYMFKHSFNKLSAFIKTFTTNTTTKPDLKKNEAIASNPINL
;
A
#
# COMPACT_ATOMS: atom_id res chain seq x y z
N MET A 1 10.48 -13.62 11.95
CA MET A 1 10.34 -12.30 12.62
C MET A 1 9.02 -11.63 12.22
N ILE A 2 8.91 -11.00 11.08
CA ILE A 2 7.64 -10.49 10.57
C ILE A 2 7.05 -11.56 9.65
N ASP A 3 6.07 -12.30 10.15
CA ASP A 3 5.38 -13.33 9.40
C ASP A 3 4.16 -12.77 8.64
N LYS A 4 3.46 -13.63 7.93
CA LYS A 4 2.27 -13.25 7.17
C LYS A 4 1.15 -12.72 8.08
N LYS A 5 1.01 -13.27 9.28
CA LYS A 5 0.01 -12.86 10.26
C LYS A 5 0.33 -11.47 10.80
N THR A 6 1.57 -11.23 11.23
CA THR A 6 2.05 -9.90 11.66
C THR A 6 1.82 -8.87 10.54
N THR A 7 2.16 -9.21 9.29
CA THR A 7 1.94 -8.34 8.14
C THR A 7 0.47 -7.93 7.99
N VAL A 8 -0.47 -8.87 8.15
CA VAL A 8 -1.91 -8.60 8.04
C VAL A 8 -2.38 -7.74 9.21
N ASN A 9 -1.94 -8.01 10.44
CA ASN A 9 -2.29 -7.21 11.61
C ASN A 9 -1.78 -5.77 11.49
N VAL A 10 -0.54 -5.58 11.03
CA VAL A 10 0.01 -4.24 10.81
C VAL A 10 -0.75 -3.50 9.72
N LYS A 11 -1.16 -4.16 8.64
CA LYS A 11 -2.01 -3.55 7.60
C LYS A 11 -3.36 -3.09 8.14
N ALA A 12 -3.95 -3.85 9.08
CA ALA A 12 -5.20 -3.45 9.73
C ALA A 12 -5.00 -2.19 10.57
N ILE A 13 -3.96 -2.16 11.40
CA ILE A 13 -3.62 -0.98 12.22
C ILE A 13 -3.36 0.22 11.30
N ALA A 14 -2.58 0.04 10.25
CA ALA A 14 -2.22 1.09 9.30
C ALA A 14 -3.46 1.71 8.64
N ILE A 15 -4.40 0.89 8.14
CA ILE A 15 -5.59 1.44 7.47
C ILE A 15 -6.53 2.13 8.46
N ILE A 16 -6.68 1.61 9.67
CA ILE A 16 -7.47 2.26 10.73
C ILE A 16 -6.86 3.63 11.06
N MET A 17 -5.54 3.71 11.23
CA MET A 17 -4.83 4.96 11.47
C MET A 17 -5.03 5.97 10.34
N VAL A 18 -4.94 5.54 9.08
CA VAL A 18 -5.19 6.41 7.91
C VAL A 18 -6.63 6.93 7.91
N MET A 19 -7.62 6.05 8.08
CA MET A 19 -9.03 6.44 8.07
C MET A 19 -9.37 7.38 9.23
N LEU A 20 -8.86 7.12 10.44
CA LEU A 20 -9.04 8.00 11.60
C LEU A 20 -8.40 9.38 11.36
N GLY A 21 -7.17 9.44 10.91
CA GLY A 21 -6.51 10.72 10.62
C GLY A 21 -7.24 11.51 9.52
N HIS A 22 -7.77 10.85 8.50
CA HIS A 22 -8.57 11.51 7.48
C HIS A 22 -9.91 12.05 8.01
N LEU A 23 -10.56 11.37 8.98
CA LEU A 23 -11.75 11.89 9.65
C LEU A 23 -11.43 13.11 10.54
N ILE A 24 -10.27 13.12 11.19
CA ILE A 24 -9.80 14.28 11.96
C ILE A 24 -9.55 15.45 11.02
N GLY A 25 -8.83 15.23 9.92
CA GLY A 25 -8.57 16.25 8.89
C GLY A 25 -9.86 16.80 8.23
N ALA A 26 -10.89 15.97 8.10
CA ALA A 26 -12.20 16.35 7.62
C ALA A 26 -13.09 17.00 8.72
N LYS A 27 -12.56 17.27 9.92
CA LYS A 27 -13.27 17.83 11.09
C LYS A 27 -14.53 17.04 11.50
N LYS A 28 -14.53 15.72 11.24
CA LYS A 28 -15.60 14.81 11.68
C LYS A 28 -15.39 14.35 13.13
N ILE A 29 -14.14 14.38 13.61
CA ILE A 29 -13.75 14.09 14.99
C ILE A 29 -13.15 15.36 15.58
N ASP A 30 -13.74 15.83 16.69
CA ASP A 30 -13.29 17.05 17.37
C ASP A 30 -12.21 16.71 18.41
N ILE A 31 -10.98 16.60 17.95
CA ILE A 31 -9.77 16.43 18.80
C ILE A 31 -8.67 17.36 18.30
N ASN A 32 -7.60 17.46 19.09
CA ASN A 32 -6.45 18.26 18.70
C ASN A 32 -5.95 17.84 17.31
N ILE A 33 -5.71 18.82 16.43
CA ILE A 33 -5.26 18.61 15.04
C ILE A 33 -3.92 17.85 14.96
N ALA A 34 -3.09 17.89 16.01
CA ALA A 34 -1.86 17.10 16.10
C ALA A 34 -2.11 15.58 15.92
N TRP A 35 -3.32 15.09 16.24
CA TRP A 35 -3.71 13.71 15.98
C TRP A 35 -3.87 13.37 14.49
N LEU A 36 -3.85 14.37 13.60
CA LEU A 36 -3.85 14.13 12.16
C LEU A 36 -2.66 13.27 11.72
N ASP A 37 -1.53 13.38 12.44
CA ASP A 37 -0.31 12.63 12.17
C ASP A 37 -0.47 11.12 12.30
N ILE A 38 -1.54 10.66 12.92
CA ILE A 38 -1.85 9.22 12.95
C ILE A 38 -1.99 8.64 11.53
N ALA A 39 -2.53 9.40 10.56
CA ALA A 39 -2.59 8.99 9.17
C ALA A 39 -1.18 8.83 8.56
N THR A 40 -0.28 9.75 8.88
CA THR A 40 1.13 9.72 8.44
C THR A 40 1.83 8.45 8.92
N PHE A 41 1.62 8.06 10.17
CA PHE A 41 2.19 6.80 10.72
C PHE A 41 1.60 5.58 10.01
N GLY A 42 0.28 5.59 9.74
CA GLY A 42 -0.38 4.53 8.97
C GLY A 42 0.23 4.33 7.58
N VAL A 43 0.52 5.42 6.87
CA VAL A 43 1.19 5.37 5.55
C VAL A 43 2.61 4.85 5.67
N SER A 44 3.37 5.28 6.69
CA SER A 44 4.73 4.78 6.94
C SER A 44 4.75 3.28 7.22
N LEU A 45 3.75 2.75 7.93
CA LEU A 45 3.56 1.31 8.12
C LEU A 45 3.34 0.58 6.80
N PHE A 46 2.48 1.09 5.92
CA PHE A 46 2.26 0.48 4.60
C PHE A 46 3.52 0.45 3.75
N LEU A 47 4.30 1.52 3.74
CA LEU A 47 5.56 1.60 3.00
C LEU A 47 6.60 0.63 3.55
N PHE A 48 6.77 0.61 4.88
CA PHE A 48 7.70 -0.30 5.55
C PHE A 48 7.39 -1.75 5.22
N ILE A 49 6.13 -2.18 5.39
CA ILE A 49 5.71 -3.55 5.07
C ILE A 49 5.85 -3.86 3.59
N SER A 50 5.61 -2.87 2.71
CA SER A 50 5.80 -3.04 1.28
C SER A 50 7.27 -3.29 0.93
N GLY A 51 8.19 -2.51 1.50
CA GLY A 51 9.63 -2.71 1.32
C GLY A 51 10.09 -4.06 1.89
N TYR A 52 9.70 -4.38 3.12
CA TYR A 52 9.99 -5.65 3.77
C TYR A 52 9.50 -6.85 2.95
N GLY A 53 8.22 -6.85 2.59
CA GLY A 53 7.60 -7.94 1.85
C GLY A 53 8.13 -8.07 0.43
N LEU A 54 8.53 -6.96 -0.19
CA LEU A 54 9.09 -6.96 -1.53
C LEU A 54 10.46 -7.65 -1.55
N TYR A 55 11.32 -7.32 -0.57
CA TYR A 55 12.61 -7.98 -0.43
C TYR A 55 12.45 -9.47 -0.13
N LYS A 56 11.54 -9.85 0.79
CA LYS A 56 11.26 -11.26 1.07
C LYS A 56 10.78 -12.03 -0.16
N SER A 57 9.90 -11.43 -0.95
CA SER A 57 9.45 -12.02 -2.21
C SER A 57 10.57 -12.14 -3.26
N PHE A 58 11.49 -11.18 -3.30
CA PHE A 58 12.66 -11.22 -4.16
C PHE A 58 13.63 -12.32 -3.71
N GLU A 59 13.86 -12.46 -2.40
CA GLU A 59 14.71 -13.53 -1.84
C GLU A 59 14.18 -14.93 -2.19
N GLU A 60 12.86 -15.12 -2.19
CA GLU A 60 12.24 -16.41 -2.49
C GLU A 60 12.19 -16.77 -3.98
N LYS A 61 11.91 -15.83 -4.85
CA LYS A 61 11.60 -16.10 -6.27
C LYS A 61 12.20 -15.13 -7.29
N GLY A 62 13.06 -14.22 -6.85
CA GLY A 62 13.61 -13.17 -7.70
C GLY A 62 12.52 -12.26 -8.26
N PHE A 63 12.63 -11.92 -9.56
CA PHE A 63 11.66 -11.09 -10.26
C PHE A 63 10.56 -11.86 -11.01
N ASN A 64 10.45 -13.17 -10.80
CA ASN A 64 9.42 -13.97 -11.46
C ASN A 64 8.01 -13.45 -11.11
N GLY A 65 7.26 -13.02 -12.13
CA GLY A 65 5.93 -12.47 -11.99
C GLY A 65 5.86 -11.13 -11.23
N PHE A 66 6.98 -10.43 -11.05
CA PHE A 66 7.02 -9.16 -10.32
C PHE A 66 6.04 -8.13 -10.92
N VAL A 67 6.24 -7.74 -12.18
CA VAL A 67 5.41 -6.72 -12.85
C VAL A 67 3.95 -7.18 -12.92
N SER A 68 3.70 -8.40 -13.39
CA SER A 68 2.36 -8.97 -13.50
C SER A 68 1.61 -8.97 -12.16
N SER A 69 2.31 -9.28 -11.05
CA SER A 69 1.73 -9.24 -9.71
C SER A 69 1.35 -7.81 -9.29
N LYS A 70 2.19 -6.80 -9.59
CA LYS A 70 1.89 -5.41 -9.25
C LYS A 70 0.75 -4.85 -10.10
N VAL A 71 0.74 -5.15 -11.39
CA VAL A 71 -0.36 -4.77 -12.27
C VAL A 71 -1.68 -5.39 -11.78
N LYS A 72 -1.71 -6.70 -11.55
CA LYS A 72 -2.95 -7.39 -11.15
C LYS A 72 -3.45 -7.03 -9.75
N LYS A 73 -2.54 -6.84 -8.77
CA LYS A 73 -2.92 -6.67 -7.36
C LYS A 73 -3.00 -5.21 -6.91
N VAL A 74 -2.37 -4.28 -7.66
CA VAL A 74 -2.33 -2.87 -7.28
C VAL A 74 -2.94 -2.02 -8.38
N TYR A 75 -2.40 -2.06 -9.60
CA TYR A 75 -2.82 -1.14 -10.65
C TYR A 75 -4.26 -1.37 -11.13
N ILE A 76 -4.65 -2.60 -11.45
CA ILE A 76 -6.01 -2.87 -11.98
C ILE A 76 -7.09 -2.52 -10.94
N PRO A 77 -7.01 -2.94 -9.66
CA PRO A 77 -7.98 -2.50 -8.66
C PRO A 77 -8.01 -0.98 -8.47
N PHE A 78 -6.85 -0.30 -8.49
CA PHE A 78 -6.78 1.16 -8.46
C PHE A 78 -7.52 1.79 -9.66
N ALA A 79 -7.25 1.34 -10.88
CA ALA A 79 -7.88 1.88 -12.08
C ALA A 79 -9.40 1.74 -12.05
N ILE A 80 -9.91 0.56 -11.63
CA ILE A 80 -11.35 0.31 -11.51
C ILE A 80 -11.95 1.17 -10.40
N ALA A 81 -11.32 1.24 -9.23
CA ALA A 81 -11.81 2.07 -8.12
C ALA A 81 -11.83 3.56 -8.50
N THR A 82 -10.77 4.07 -9.13
CA THR A 82 -10.71 5.46 -9.63
C THR A 82 -11.82 5.74 -10.64
N PHE A 83 -12.08 4.79 -11.55
CA PHE A 83 -13.20 4.90 -12.50
C PHE A 83 -14.54 4.97 -11.77
N LEU A 84 -14.82 4.07 -10.83
CA LEU A 84 -16.07 4.04 -10.06
C LEU A 84 -16.27 5.31 -9.23
N VAL A 85 -15.22 5.76 -8.52
CA VAL A 85 -15.27 6.99 -7.71
C VAL A 85 -15.41 8.22 -8.62
N GLY A 86 -14.68 8.29 -9.72
CA GLY A 86 -14.80 9.37 -10.70
C GLY A 86 -16.20 9.43 -11.29
N ALA A 87 -16.76 8.30 -11.69
CA ALA A 87 -18.10 8.18 -12.19
C ALA A 87 -19.15 8.70 -11.17
N SER A 88 -19.04 8.31 -9.90
CA SER A 88 -19.94 8.75 -8.83
C SER A 88 -19.81 10.24 -8.51
N ARG A 89 -18.66 10.86 -8.81
CA ARG A 89 -18.39 12.30 -8.63
C ARG A 89 -18.65 13.16 -9.87
N GLY A 90 -19.27 12.59 -10.90
CA GLY A 90 -19.64 13.30 -12.12
C GLY A 90 -18.47 13.66 -13.02
N PHE A 91 -17.41 12.80 -13.05
CA PHE A 91 -16.32 12.95 -14.03
C PHE A 91 -16.73 12.40 -15.40
N TRP A 92 -17.82 12.92 -15.95
CA TRP A 92 -18.35 12.64 -17.27
C TRP A 92 -18.19 13.83 -18.22
N GLY A 93 -18.50 13.67 -19.48
CA GLY A 93 -18.38 14.75 -20.47
C GLY A 93 -16.92 15.20 -20.62
N GLU A 94 -16.67 16.50 -20.50
CA GLU A 94 -15.32 17.08 -20.66
C GLU A 94 -14.32 16.64 -19.56
N ARG A 95 -14.81 16.24 -18.38
CA ARG A 95 -13.97 15.85 -17.24
C ARG A 95 -13.48 14.40 -17.28
N TRP A 96 -13.94 13.57 -18.20
CA TRP A 96 -13.49 12.17 -18.30
C TRP A 96 -11.98 12.06 -18.55
N ILE A 97 -11.40 13.03 -19.25
CA ILE A 97 -9.96 13.04 -19.55
C ILE A 97 -9.11 13.22 -18.29
N GLU A 98 -9.60 13.93 -17.26
CA GLU A 98 -8.92 14.06 -15.98
C GLU A 98 -8.87 12.70 -15.24
N MET A 99 -9.96 11.95 -15.32
CA MET A 99 -10.03 10.60 -14.77
C MET A 99 -9.06 9.65 -15.49
N VAL A 100 -9.01 9.67 -16.82
CA VAL A 100 -8.05 8.88 -17.61
C VAL A 100 -6.61 9.27 -17.28
N LYS A 101 -6.30 10.56 -17.20
CA LYS A 101 -4.96 11.05 -16.80
C LYS A 101 -4.60 10.59 -15.39
N THR A 102 -5.55 10.57 -14.45
CA THR A 102 -5.34 10.05 -13.09
C THR A 102 -5.00 8.56 -13.14
N ILE A 103 -5.78 7.75 -13.83
CA ILE A 103 -5.54 6.31 -13.98
C ILE A 103 -4.18 6.04 -14.64
N SER A 104 -3.79 6.85 -15.63
CA SER A 104 -2.53 6.71 -16.38
C SER A 104 -1.31 7.31 -15.68
N PHE A 105 -1.41 7.76 -14.42
CA PHE A 105 -0.34 8.46 -13.68
C PHE A 105 0.14 9.77 -14.33
N LEU A 106 -0.66 10.38 -15.18
CA LEU A 106 -0.33 11.63 -15.89
C LEU A 106 -0.86 12.89 -15.20
N ASN A 107 -1.65 12.74 -14.13
CA ASN A 107 -2.19 13.87 -13.38
C ASN A 107 -1.90 13.76 -11.88
N PRO A 108 -0.76 14.28 -11.41
CA PRO A 108 -0.38 14.22 -10.00
C PRO A 108 -1.20 15.14 -9.09
N SER A 109 -2.07 16.01 -9.63
CA SER A 109 -3.03 16.81 -8.83
C SER A 109 -4.19 15.97 -8.29
N LEU A 110 -4.41 14.76 -8.84
CA LEU A 110 -5.39 13.77 -8.37
C LEU A 110 -6.82 14.34 -8.18
N PRO A 111 -7.41 14.92 -9.23
CA PRO A 111 -8.70 15.61 -9.12
C PRO A 111 -9.85 14.67 -8.76
N VAL A 112 -9.74 13.38 -9.07
CA VAL A 112 -10.76 12.36 -8.75
C VAL A 112 -10.79 12.08 -7.26
N ASP A 113 -9.62 11.81 -6.66
CA ASP A 113 -9.47 11.58 -5.23
C ASP A 113 -8.03 11.86 -4.79
N GLY A 114 -7.85 12.92 -4.01
CA GLY A 114 -6.55 13.33 -3.51
C GLY A 114 -5.87 12.30 -2.60
N THR A 115 -6.59 11.32 -2.03
CA THR A 115 -5.99 10.26 -1.22
C THR A 115 -5.19 9.26 -2.05
N MET A 116 -5.46 9.17 -3.35
CA MET A 116 -4.79 8.23 -4.27
C MET A 116 -3.30 8.53 -4.51
N TRP A 117 -2.75 9.60 -3.93
CA TRP A 117 -1.32 9.96 -4.04
C TRP A 117 -0.39 8.80 -3.64
N TYR A 118 -0.78 7.97 -2.66
CA TYR A 118 0.01 6.85 -2.21
C TYR A 118 0.27 5.81 -3.32
N ILE A 119 -0.69 5.61 -4.25
CA ILE A 119 -0.52 4.66 -5.36
C ILE A 119 0.58 5.13 -6.31
N TYR A 120 0.63 6.44 -6.59
CA TYR A 120 1.72 7.04 -7.36
C TYR A 120 3.07 6.83 -6.65
N TYR A 121 3.07 7.10 -5.34
CA TYR A 121 4.27 7.01 -4.53
C TYR A 121 4.80 5.58 -4.43
N ILE A 122 3.96 4.61 -4.15
CA ILE A 122 4.38 3.21 -4.07
C ILE A 122 4.80 2.64 -5.43
N ALA A 123 4.23 3.13 -6.53
CA ALA A 123 4.68 2.75 -7.88
C ALA A 123 6.12 3.20 -8.15
N ILE A 124 6.49 4.44 -7.74
CA ILE A 124 7.88 4.92 -7.81
C ILE A 124 8.81 4.00 -7.01
N TRP A 125 8.44 3.62 -5.79
CA TRP A 125 9.23 2.70 -4.97
C TRP A 125 9.35 1.30 -5.57
N TYR A 126 8.33 0.80 -6.25
CA TYR A 126 8.42 -0.48 -6.96
C TYR A 126 9.39 -0.41 -8.13
N ILE A 127 9.40 0.70 -8.87
CA ILE A 127 10.37 0.94 -9.96
C ILE A 127 11.79 1.07 -9.39
N ALA A 128 11.99 1.89 -8.36
CA ALA A 128 13.28 2.08 -7.70
C ALA A 128 13.84 0.74 -7.17
N PHE A 129 13.02 -0.07 -6.50
CA PHE A 129 13.40 -1.39 -6.03
C PHE A 129 13.80 -2.30 -7.20
N TYR A 130 12.96 -2.38 -8.24
CA TYR A 130 13.22 -3.22 -9.41
C TYR A 130 14.55 -2.87 -10.07
N LEU A 131 14.78 -1.59 -10.35
CA LEU A 131 16.02 -1.13 -10.98
C LEU A 131 17.24 -1.38 -10.09
N THR A 132 17.17 -1.02 -8.81
CA THR A 132 18.26 -1.24 -7.86
C THR A 132 18.65 -2.71 -7.77
N PHE A 133 17.69 -3.61 -7.58
CA PHE A 133 17.96 -5.03 -7.40
C PHE A 133 18.27 -5.78 -8.70
N ARG A 134 17.86 -5.22 -9.85
CA ARG A 134 18.19 -5.74 -11.17
C ARG A 134 19.61 -5.38 -11.60
N LEU A 135 20.06 -4.16 -11.32
CA LEU A 135 21.31 -3.61 -11.81
C LEU A 135 22.48 -3.80 -10.82
N ILE A 136 22.19 -3.76 -9.51
CA ILE A 136 23.20 -3.82 -8.47
C ILE A 136 23.18 -5.21 -7.83
N LYS A 137 24.33 -5.88 -7.75
CA LYS A 137 24.48 -7.20 -7.12
C LYS A 137 24.87 -7.13 -5.65
N ASN A 138 25.66 -6.12 -5.27
CA ASN A 138 26.13 -5.95 -3.90
C ASN A 138 25.03 -5.39 -2.99
N ASP A 139 24.78 -6.07 -1.88
CA ASP A 139 23.68 -5.74 -0.95
C ASP A 139 23.87 -4.39 -0.26
N ALA A 140 25.11 -4.02 0.11
CA ALA A 140 25.38 -2.71 0.70
C ALA A 140 25.10 -1.58 -0.32
N LEU A 141 25.50 -1.75 -1.57
CA LEU A 141 25.23 -0.77 -2.63
C LEU A 141 23.74 -0.69 -2.96
N ARG A 142 22.98 -1.79 -2.84
CA ARG A 142 21.51 -1.78 -2.97
C ARG A 142 20.86 -0.87 -1.93
N ILE A 143 21.25 -1.00 -0.67
CA ILE A 143 20.73 -0.16 0.41
C ILE A 143 21.15 1.29 0.22
N ILE A 144 22.40 1.54 -0.15
CA ILE A 144 22.89 2.91 -0.45
C ILE A 144 22.08 3.53 -1.60
N SER A 145 21.83 2.80 -2.68
CA SER A 145 21.02 3.27 -3.81
C SER A 145 19.59 3.64 -3.39
N LEU A 146 18.93 2.79 -2.57
CA LEU A 146 17.60 3.10 -2.04
C LEU A 146 17.63 4.27 -1.04
N ALA A 147 18.70 4.40 -0.24
CA ALA A 147 18.89 5.53 0.68
C ALA A 147 19.08 6.85 -0.09
N ILE A 148 19.83 6.83 -1.19
CA ILE A 148 19.96 7.98 -2.10
C ILE A 148 18.59 8.33 -2.70
N THR A 149 17.83 7.35 -3.15
CA THR A 149 16.45 7.57 -3.64
C THR A 149 15.58 8.19 -2.56
N SER A 150 15.66 7.70 -1.31
CA SER A 150 14.96 8.29 -0.16
C SER A 150 15.35 9.75 0.06
N PHE A 151 16.65 10.04 0.01
CA PHE A 151 17.16 11.39 0.18
C PHE A 151 16.70 12.33 -0.94
N LEU A 152 16.72 11.87 -2.20
CA LEU A 152 16.21 12.65 -3.33
C LEU A 152 14.70 12.94 -3.17
N MET A 153 13.90 11.97 -2.72
CA MET A 153 12.49 12.18 -2.42
C MET A 153 12.28 13.17 -1.27
N PHE A 154 13.14 13.13 -0.25
CA PHE A 154 13.13 14.08 0.86
C PHE A 154 13.45 15.51 0.40
N GLN A 155 14.32 15.69 -0.59
CA GLN A 155 14.73 16.97 -1.15
C GLN A 155 13.80 17.51 -2.23
N LEU A 156 12.72 16.81 -2.59
CA LEU A 156 11.79 17.31 -3.60
C LEU A 156 11.34 18.73 -3.27
N PRO A 157 11.42 19.68 -4.23
CA PRO A 157 10.98 21.03 -3.97
C PRO A 157 9.47 21.06 -3.71
N TYR A 158 9.06 21.97 -2.84
CA TYR A 158 7.65 22.29 -2.69
C TYR A 158 7.16 22.94 -4.00
N ASN A 159 6.06 22.44 -4.52
CA ASN A 159 5.44 22.98 -5.73
C ASN A 159 3.93 23.14 -5.48
N ASP A 160 3.43 24.37 -5.58
CA ASP A 160 2.03 24.70 -5.29
C ASP A 160 1.03 23.89 -6.13
N LYS A 161 1.36 23.62 -7.40
CA LYS A 161 0.52 22.81 -8.28
C LYS A 161 0.41 21.34 -7.85
N TYR A 162 1.45 20.81 -7.18
CA TYR A 162 1.55 19.44 -6.73
C TYR A 162 1.86 19.36 -5.22
N ALA A 163 1.45 20.39 -4.48
CA ALA A 163 1.80 20.60 -3.08
C ALA A 163 1.55 19.36 -2.21
N VAL A 164 0.39 18.75 -2.34
CA VAL A 164 0.02 17.56 -1.55
C VAL A 164 0.99 16.42 -1.84
N ALA A 165 1.26 16.11 -3.11
CA ALA A 165 2.14 15.00 -3.46
C ALA A 165 3.58 15.27 -3.03
N SER A 166 4.15 16.45 -3.32
CA SER A 166 5.54 16.77 -2.97
C SER A 166 5.76 16.79 -1.46
N PHE A 167 4.83 17.35 -0.69
CA PHE A 167 4.89 17.40 0.77
C PHE A 167 4.82 16.01 1.39
N LEU A 168 3.86 15.18 0.99
CA LEU A 168 3.67 13.84 1.54
C LEU A 168 4.81 12.88 1.16
N PHE A 169 5.38 13.01 -0.04
CA PHE A 169 6.53 12.19 -0.45
C PHE A 169 7.73 12.41 0.47
N ARG A 170 7.97 13.64 0.92
CA ARG A 170 9.06 13.98 1.82
C ARG A 170 8.90 13.31 3.20
N PHE A 171 7.72 13.33 3.79
CA PHE A 171 7.48 12.71 5.10
C PHE A 171 7.74 11.21 5.13
N HIS A 172 7.46 10.52 4.03
CA HIS A 172 7.50 9.06 3.99
C HIS A 172 8.72 8.50 3.26
N SER A 173 9.68 9.38 2.88
CA SER A 173 10.78 9.04 1.97
C SER A 173 11.66 7.86 2.44
N PHE A 174 11.83 7.64 3.73
CA PHE A 174 12.71 6.60 4.26
C PHE A 174 11.99 5.30 4.67
N SER A 175 10.67 5.32 4.87
CA SER A 175 9.94 4.20 5.46
C SER A 175 10.04 2.91 4.63
N PHE A 176 10.02 3.02 3.30
CA PHE A 176 10.18 1.87 2.40
C PHE A 176 11.59 1.29 2.48
N THR A 177 12.62 2.13 2.41
CA THR A 177 14.03 1.73 2.48
C THR A 177 14.37 1.07 3.81
N ILE A 178 13.84 1.61 4.93
CA ILE A 178 13.99 0.99 6.25
C ILE A 178 13.37 -0.41 6.26
N GLY A 179 12.19 -0.58 5.66
CA GLY A 179 11.55 -1.88 5.52
C GLY A 179 12.40 -2.91 4.76
N VAL A 180 13.02 -2.50 3.65
CA VAL A 180 13.97 -3.33 2.88
C VAL A 180 15.21 -3.66 3.74
N ALA A 181 15.81 -2.66 4.38
CA ALA A 181 17.00 -2.85 5.21
C ALA A 181 16.76 -3.83 6.38
N VAL A 182 15.64 -3.69 7.07
CA VAL A 182 15.25 -4.62 8.16
C VAL A 182 15.06 -6.05 7.62
N ALA A 183 14.49 -6.21 6.41
CA ALA A 183 14.33 -7.51 5.80
C ALA A 183 15.70 -8.16 5.43
N MET A 184 16.68 -7.36 4.99
CA MET A 184 18.04 -7.82 4.64
C MET A 184 18.86 -8.16 5.87
N CYS A 185 18.74 -7.40 6.96
CA CYS A 185 19.53 -7.62 8.19
C CYS A 185 19.23 -8.96 8.89
N LYS A 186 18.06 -9.58 8.63
CA LYS A 186 17.65 -10.88 9.21
C LYS A 186 17.98 -11.01 10.72
N PRO A 187 17.55 -10.10 11.58
CA PRO A 187 17.89 -10.18 12.99
C PRO A 187 17.38 -11.52 13.56
N THR A 188 18.30 -12.34 14.04
CA THR A 188 18.02 -13.70 14.53
C THR A 188 17.76 -13.75 16.02
N SER A 189 18.36 -12.84 16.78
CA SER A 189 18.24 -12.81 18.23
C SER A 189 16.94 -12.14 18.67
N ARG A 190 16.06 -12.89 19.35
CA ARG A 190 14.83 -12.36 19.94
C ARG A 190 15.11 -11.24 20.96
N LYS A 191 16.22 -11.36 21.74
CA LYS A 191 16.61 -10.32 22.69
C LYS A 191 16.99 -9.01 22.00
N LEU A 192 17.74 -9.09 20.89
CA LEU A 192 18.11 -7.92 20.09
C LEU A 192 16.88 -7.28 19.46
N ILE A 193 15.94 -8.06 18.94
CA ILE A 193 14.67 -7.57 18.37
C ILE A 193 13.86 -6.82 19.45
N LEU A 194 13.77 -7.36 20.65
CA LEU A 194 13.07 -6.73 21.76
C LEU A 194 13.76 -5.42 22.17
N LEU A 195 15.09 -5.43 22.32
CA LEU A 195 15.87 -4.24 22.67
C LEU A 195 15.66 -3.13 21.63
N LEU A 196 15.87 -3.43 20.35
CA LEU A 196 15.70 -2.46 19.28
C LEU A 196 14.24 -1.98 19.17
N GLY A 197 13.28 -2.90 19.33
CA GLY A 197 11.85 -2.57 19.34
C GLY A 197 11.47 -1.65 20.49
N SER A 198 11.98 -1.92 21.69
CA SER A 198 11.73 -1.07 22.86
C SER A 198 12.37 0.30 22.71
N LEU A 199 13.62 0.39 22.23
CA LEU A 199 14.30 1.65 21.98
C LEU A 199 13.57 2.47 20.92
N THR A 200 13.22 1.87 19.79
CA THR A 200 12.47 2.58 18.74
C THR A 200 11.08 3.01 19.21
N PHE A 201 10.41 2.21 20.05
CA PHE A 201 9.10 2.55 20.58
C PHE A 201 9.18 3.69 21.60
N ILE A 202 10.14 3.66 22.53
CA ILE A 202 10.39 4.77 23.48
C ILE A 202 10.72 6.05 22.73
N THR A 203 11.61 5.98 21.74
CA THR A 203 11.97 7.14 20.92
C THR A 203 10.75 7.68 20.16
N PHE A 204 9.92 6.80 19.61
CA PHE A 204 8.67 7.18 18.95
C PHE A 204 7.72 7.91 19.90
N ILE A 205 7.49 7.38 21.10
CA ILE A 205 6.62 8.03 22.11
C ILE A 205 7.17 9.38 22.53
N TYR A 206 8.48 9.51 22.75
CA TYR A 206 9.12 10.78 23.08
C TYR A 206 8.92 11.83 21.98
N LEU A 207 9.25 11.50 20.73
CA LEU A 207 9.12 12.41 19.59
C LEU A 207 7.66 12.79 19.31
N PHE A 208 6.74 11.82 19.43
CA PHE A 208 5.31 12.05 19.26
C PHE A 208 4.77 12.97 20.35
N SER A 209 5.17 12.77 21.62
CA SER A 209 4.78 13.65 22.73
C SER A 209 5.32 15.06 22.52
N TYR A 210 6.56 15.21 22.04
CA TYR A 210 7.13 16.51 21.73
C TYR A 210 6.35 17.25 20.64
N HIS A 211 5.77 16.54 19.68
CA HIS A 211 4.95 17.11 18.62
C HIS A 211 3.70 17.87 19.15
N PHE A 212 3.11 17.44 20.28
CA PHE A 212 2.00 18.15 20.91
C PHE A 212 2.43 19.45 21.60
N VAL A 213 3.70 19.56 21.94
CA VAL A 213 4.25 20.77 22.59
C VAL A 213 4.69 21.79 21.55
N LYS A 214 5.36 21.33 20.51
CA LYS A 214 5.91 22.19 19.46
C LYS A 214 5.90 21.47 18.12
N TYR A 215 5.16 22.01 17.15
CA TYR A 215 5.27 21.53 15.79
C TYR A 215 6.64 21.89 15.22
N ASP A 216 7.37 20.87 14.82
CA ASP A 216 8.63 20.99 14.08
C ASP A 216 8.64 20.00 12.92
N TYR A 217 8.90 20.51 11.72
CA TYR A 217 8.89 19.72 10.49
C TYR A 217 9.85 18.53 10.54
N MET A 218 11.09 18.75 11.02
CA MET A 218 12.09 17.68 11.10
C MET A 218 11.70 16.63 12.14
N ASN A 219 11.18 17.07 13.29
CA ASN A 219 10.63 16.15 14.29
C ASN A 219 9.52 15.28 13.71
N HIS A 220 8.63 15.87 12.91
CA HIS A 220 7.54 15.13 12.26
C HIS A 220 8.07 14.08 11.28
N VAL A 221 9.05 14.42 10.43
CA VAL A 221 9.69 13.48 9.51
C VAL A 221 10.35 12.33 10.27
N VAL A 222 11.13 12.62 11.29
CA VAL A 222 11.83 11.60 12.10
C VAL A 222 10.84 10.71 12.84
N THR A 223 9.78 11.28 13.43
CA THR A 223 8.71 10.53 14.09
C THR A 223 8.02 9.58 13.11
N SER A 224 7.72 10.04 11.89
CA SER A 224 7.15 9.23 10.82
C SER A 224 8.06 8.06 10.41
N MET A 225 9.38 8.30 10.33
CA MET A 225 10.37 7.26 10.01
C MET A 225 10.45 6.18 11.09
N ILE A 226 10.42 6.58 12.36
CA ILE A 226 10.58 5.66 13.49
C ILE A 226 9.28 4.93 13.84
N SER A 227 8.12 5.53 13.56
CA SER A 227 6.81 4.96 13.86
C SER A 227 6.63 3.55 13.26
N ALA A 228 7.07 3.35 12.03
CA ALA A 228 6.87 2.08 11.34
C ALA A 228 7.64 0.92 11.99
N PRO A 229 8.98 0.96 12.18
CA PRO A 229 9.68 -0.11 12.88
C PRO A 229 9.19 -0.28 14.32
N ALA A 230 8.87 0.81 15.05
CA ALA A 230 8.38 0.75 16.42
C ALA A 230 7.08 -0.06 16.53
N ILE A 231 6.08 0.29 15.73
CA ILE A 231 4.77 -0.37 15.75
C ILE A 231 4.87 -1.80 15.20
N VAL A 232 5.62 -2.01 14.12
CA VAL A 232 5.77 -3.35 13.52
C VAL A 232 6.43 -4.33 14.49
N LEU A 233 7.49 -3.90 15.19
CA LEU A 233 8.18 -4.75 16.17
C LEU A 233 7.27 -5.03 17.38
N LEU A 234 6.50 -4.05 17.85
CA LEU A 234 5.52 -4.24 18.90
C LEU A 234 4.44 -5.26 18.49
N VAL A 235 3.86 -5.14 17.31
CA VAL A 235 2.85 -6.07 16.77
C VAL A 235 3.43 -7.48 16.61
N ALA A 236 4.66 -7.58 16.14
CA ALA A 236 5.38 -8.85 16.01
C ALA A 236 5.62 -9.51 17.37
N TYR A 237 5.95 -8.72 18.40
CA TYR A 237 6.14 -9.20 19.76
C TYR A 237 4.84 -9.66 20.39
N LEU A 238 3.77 -8.87 20.32
CA LEU A 238 2.46 -9.18 20.88
C LEU A 238 1.82 -10.41 20.23
N ASN A 239 2.14 -10.69 18.98
CA ASN A 239 1.73 -11.87 18.21
C ASN A 239 0.24 -12.24 18.37
N PHE A 240 -0.63 -11.24 18.47
CA PHE A 240 -2.06 -11.46 18.66
C PHE A 240 -2.75 -11.99 17.40
N ASN A 241 -3.88 -12.69 17.59
CA ASN A 241 -4.70 -13.22 16.51
C ASN A 241 -6.17 -12.91 16.77
N LEU A 242 -6.59 -11.74 16.29
CA LEU A 242 -7.96 -11.29 16.42
C LEU A 242 -8.64 -11.32 15.04
N LYS A 243 -9.68 -12.14 14.89
CA LYS A 243 -10.41 -12.32 13.62
C LYS A 243 -10.84 -10.99 12.98
N PRO A 244 -11.41 -10.00 13.73
CA PRO A 244 -11.76 -8.70 13.13
C PRO A 244 -10.55 -7.96 12.56
N ILE A 245 -9.41 -7.97 13.26
CA ILE A 245 -8.17 -7.32 12.82
C ILE A 245 -7.65 -8.00 11.54
N THR A 246 -7.63 -9.32 11.52
CA THR A 246 -7.21 -10.08 10.34
C THR A 246 -8.13 -9.82 9.14
N PHE A 247 -9.44 -9.70 9.37
CA PHE A 247 -10.41 -9.37 8.33
C PHE A 247 -10.16 -7.97 7.75
N ILE A 248 -10.03 -6.94 8.60
CA ILE A 248 -9.73 -5.56 8.19
C ILE A 248 -8.38 -5.49 7.44
N GLY A 249 -7.35 -6.15 7.97
CA GLY A 249 -6.03 -6.20 7.34
C GLY A 249 -6.04 -6.88 5.97
N GLY A 250 -6.91 -7.88 5.81
CA GLY A 250 -7.18 -8.52 4.52
C GLY A 250 -7.84 -7.58 3.50
N LEU A 251 -8.60 -6.57 3.95
CA LEU A 251 -9.29 -5.58 3.13
C LEU A 251 -8.58 -4.22 3.07
N SER A 252 -7.42 -4.10 3.68
CA SER A 252 -6.74 -2.80 3.89
C SER A 252 -6.52 -2.00 2.61
N TYR A 253 -6.24 -2.67 1.50
CA TYR A 253 -6.03 -2.01 0.22
C TYR A 253 -7.35 -1.49 -0.38
N GLU A 254 -8.37 -2.30 -0.37
CA GLU A 254 -9.70 -1.91 -0.86
C GLU A 254 -10.31 -0.82 0.02
N LEU A 255 -10.13 -0.88 1.34
CA LEU A 255 -10.53 0.20 2.26
C LEU A 255 -9.85 1.53 1.88
N TYR A 256 -8.54 1.50 1.62
CA TYR A 256 -7.81 2.67 1.17
C TYR A 256 -8.36 3.23 -0.17
N LEU A 257 -8.74 2.37 -1.11
CA LEU A 257 -9.26 2.81 -2.41
C LEU A 257 -10.62 3.51 -2.33
N PHE A 258 -11.43 3.25 -1.31
CA PHE A 258 -12.78 3.80 -1.21
C PHE A 258 -12.98 4.81 -0.07
N GLU A 259 -12.08 4.88 0.93
CA GLU A 259 -12.28 5.77 2.07
C GLU A 259 -12.38 7.25 1.66
N GLY A 260 -11.56 7.68 0.72
CA GLY A 260 -11.56 9.05 0.21
C GLY A 260 -12.88 9.44 -0.47
N ALA A 261 -13.62 8.48 -1.03
CA ALA A 261 -14.92 8.72 -1.63
C ALA A 261 -15.98 9.16 -0.60
N PHE A 262 -15.87 8.67 0.63
CA PHE A 262 -16.91 8.81 1.65
C PHE A 262 -16.56 9.75 2.80
N ARG A 263 -15.30 10.10 3.04
CA ARG A 263 -14.85 10.85 4.23
C ARG A 263 -15.51 12.22 4.41
N TRP A 264 -15.93 12.88 3.33
CA TRP A 264 -16.57 14.19 3.39
C TRP A 264 -18.07 14.12 3.62
N ASN A 265 -18.70 12.97 3.46
CA ASN A 265 -20.14 12.80 3.61
C ASN A 265 -20.54 12.83 5.09
N THR A 266 -21.70 13.43 5.35
CA THR A 266 -22.34 13.38 6.67
C THR A 266 -23.49 12.38 6.60
N PHE A 267 -23.31 11.22 7.19
CA PHE A 267 -24.26 10.11 7.13
C PHE A 267 -25.34 10.15 8.21
N ALA A 268 -25.11 10.92 9.27
CA ALA A 268 -26.07 11.12 10.36
C ALA A 268 -25.84 12.51 11.00
N PRO A 269 -26.88 13.10 11.66
CA PRO A 269 -26.72 14.37 12.40
C PRO A 269 -25.71 14.27 13.55
N ASN A 270 -25.67 13.12 14.23
CA ASN A 270 -24.69 12.85 15.30
C ASN A 270 -23.35 12.51 14.69
N LYS A 271 -22.29 13.22 15.11
CA LYS A 271 -20.91 13.02 14.61
C LYS A 271 -20.40 11.59 14.82
N LEU A 272 -20.61 11.01 16.01
CA LEU A 272 -20.17 9.65 16.30
C LEU A 272 -20.89 8.64 15.39
N ALA A 273 -22.22 8.75 15.27
CA ALA A 273 -22.99 7.89 14.37
C ALA A 273 -22.53 8.04 12.92
N SER A 274 -22.25 9.27 12.47
CA SER A 274 -21.71 9.53 11.12
C SER A 274 -20.34 8.87 10.90
N CYS A 275 -19.45 8.89 11.89
CA CYS A 275 -18.16 8.20 11.82
C CYS A 275 -18.33 6.68 11.77
N ILE A 276 -19.22 6.12 12.59
CA ILE A 276 -19.51 4.67 12.58
C ILE A 276 -20.05 4.26 11.20
N LEU A 277 -21.02 5.01 10.66
CA LEU A 277 -21.58 4.76 9.33
C LEU A 277 -20.53 4.88 8.22
N PHE A 278 -19.62 5.87 8.32
CA PHE A 278 -18.48 5.97 7.40
C PHE A 278 -17.64 4.68 7.38
N PHE A 279 -17.26 4.14 8.55
CA PHE A 279 -16.50 2.89 8.62
C PHE A 279 -17.29 1.71 8.05
N LEU A 280 -18.58 1.58 8.39
CA LEU A 280 -19.42 0.47 7.93
C LEU A 280 -19.65 0.53 6.41
N ILE A 281 -19.95 1.70 5.86
CA ILE A 281 -20.17 1.88 4.42
C ILE A 281 -18.87 1.61 3.65
N THR A 282 -17.75 2.19 4.09
CA THR A 282 -16.44 1.97 3.45
C THR A 282 -16.04 0.50 3.50
N LEU A 283 -16.25 -0.17 4.64
CA LEU A 283 -15.97 -1.59 4.81
C LEU A 283 -16.85 -2.46 3.89
N SER A 284 -18.13 -2.14 3.78
CA SER A 284 -19.05 -2.85 2.90
C SER A 284 -18.66 -2.68 1.43
N CYS A 285 -18.36 -1.47 0.99
CA CYS A 285 -17.88 -1.20 -0.36
C CYS A 285 -16.57 -1.94 -0.67
N ALA A 286 -15.61 -1.88 0.24
CA ALA A 286 -14.32 -2.56 0.09
C ALA A 286 -14.49 -4.09 -0.01
N TYR A 287 -15.36 -4.68 0.83
CA TYR A 287 -15.67 -6.10 0.80
C TYR A 287 -16.34 -6.52 -0.51
N MET A 288 -17.39 -5.81 -0.93
CA MET A 288 -18.11 -6.05 -2.18
C MET A 288 -17.18 -5.94 -3.38
N PHE A 289 -16.37 -4.89 -3.44
CA PHE A 289 -15.41 -4.70 -4.51
C PHE A 289 -14.41 -5.85 -4.59
N LYS A 290 -13.77 -6.21 -3.48
CA LYS A 290 -12.83 -7.33 -3.43
C LYS A 290 -13.45 -8.65 -3.88
N HIS A 291 -14.66 -8.93 -3.40
CA HIS A 291 -15.36 -10.16 -3.72
C HIS A 291 -15.67 -10.23 -5.23
N SER A 292 -16.22 -9.16 -5.80
CA SER A 292 -16.53 -9.03 -7.23
C SER A 292 -15.29 -9.11 -8.10
N PHE A 293 -14.21 -8.42 -7.70
CA PHE A 293 -12.93 -8.44 -8.40
C PHE A 293 -12.30 -9.84 -8.42
N ASN A 294 -12.34 -10.56 -7.30
CA ASN A 294 -11.82 -11.92 -7.21
C ASN A 294 -12.64 -12.89 -8.10
N LYS A 295 -13.98 -12.78 -8.11
CA LYS A 295 -14.84 -13.58 -9.00
C LYS A 295 -14.54 -13.30 -10.48
N LEU A 296 -14.43 -12.03 -10.86
CA LEU A 296 -14.08 -11.63 -12.22
C LEU A 296 -12.70 -12.16 -12.64
N SER A 297 -11.71 -12.04 -11.77
CA SER A 297 -10.36 -12.54 -12.02
C SER A 297 -10.31 -14.05 -12.18
N ALA A 298 -11.10 -14.79 -11.40
CA ALA A 298 -11.24 -16.25 -11.52
C ALA A 298 -11.93 -16.63 -12.84
N PHE A 299 -12.99 -15.93 -13.22
CA PHE A 299 -13.71 -16.15 -14.48
C PHE A 299 -12.79 -15.93 -15.69
N ILE A 300 -12.05 -14.80 -15.75
CA ILE A 300 -11.12 -14.53 -16.84
C ILE A 300 -10.04 -15.62 -16.93
N LYS A 301 -9.53 -16.10 -15.79
CA LYS A 301 -8.53 -17.16 -15.77
C LYS A 301 -9.07 -18.47 -16.36
N THR A 302 -10.29 -18.86 -16.04
CA THR A 302 -10.93 -20.08 -16.59
C THR A 302 -11.13 -19.96 -18.10
N PHE A 303 -11.52 -18.78 -18.58
CA PHE A 303 -11.72 -18.53 -20.00
C PHE A 303 -10.41 -18.63 -20.80
N THR A 304 -9.32 -18.06 -20.26
CA THR A 304 -8.01 -18.10 -20.93
C THR A 304 -7.38 -19.49 -20.92
N THR A 305 -7.60 -20.32 -19.89
CA THR A 305 -7.11 -21.70 -19.89
C THR A 305 -7.85 -22.60 -20.86
N ASN A 306 -9.15 -22.43 -21.03
CA ASN A 306 -9.95 -23.21 -21.97
C ASN A 306 -9.67 -22.88 -23.45
N THR A 307 -9.20 -21.66 -23.75
CA THR A 307 -8.83 -21.25 -25.11
C THR A 307 -7.42 -21.71 -25.51
N THR A 308 -6.57 -22.07 -24.57
CA THR A 308 -5.20 -22.57 -24.82
C THR A 308 -5.08 -24.07 -24.95
N THR A 309 -6.11 -24.83 -24.58
CA THR A 309 -6.21 -26.27 -24.89
C THR A 309 -6.78 -26.46 -26.31
N LYS A 310 -5.95 -26.19 -27.33
CA LYS A 310 -6.22 -26.73 -28.68
C LYS A 310 -6.19 -28.25 -28.58
N PRO A 311 -7.21 -28.97 -29.15
CA PRO A 311 -7.13 -30.43 -29.23
C PRO A 311 -5.91 -30.83 -30.05
N ASP A 312 -5.13 -31.75 -29.50
CA ASP A 312 -3.99 -32.36 -30.18
C ASP A 312 -4.42 -32.96 -31.51
N LEU A 313 -4.12 -32.29 -32.63
CA LEU A 313 -4.24 -32.75 -33.98
C LEU A 313 -3.16 -33.83 -34.34
N LYS A 314 -2.60 -34.50 -33.34
CA LYS A 314 -1.56 -35.55 -33.52
C LYS A 314 -2.08 -36.99 -33.42
N LYS A 315 -3.36 -37.26 -33.71
CA LYS A 315 -3.85 -38.64 -33.68
C LYS A 315 -4.29 -39.22 -35.02
N ASN A 316 -4.13 -38.53 -36.17
CA ASN A 316 -4.55 -39.04 -37.47
C ASN A 316 -3.44 -39.36 -38.46
N GLU A 317 -2.15 -39.35 -38.09
CA GLU A 317 -1.07 -39.76 -38.99
C GLU A 317 -0.54 -41.19 -38.78
N ALA A 318 -1.14 -41.98 -37.89
CA ALA A 318 -0.69 -43.34 -37.58
C ALA A 318 -1.46 -44.44 -38.32
N ILE A 319 -2.33 -44.15 -39.30
CA ILE A 319 -3.14 -45.16 -40.04
C ILE A 319 -2.74 -45.29 -41.52
N ALA A 320 -1.73 -44.59 -41.99
CA ALA A 320 -1.34 -44.56 -43.41
C ALA A 320 0.03 -45.15 -43.71
N SER A 321 0.48 -46.20 -43.01
CA SER A 321 1.71 -46.90 -43.41
C SER A 321 1.61 -48.40 -43.09
N ASN A 322 0.77 -49.16 -43.83
CA ASN A 322 0.96 -50.59 -44.00
C ASN A 322 1.40 -50.85 -45.45
N PRO A 323 2.64 -51.26 -45.69
CA PRO A 323 3.04 -51.77 -47.02
C PRO A 323 2.52 -53.18 -47.15
N ILE A 324 1.71 -53.37 -48.23
CA ILE A 324 1.31 -54.69 -48.75
C ILE A 324 2.57 -55.38 -49.28
N ASN A 325 2.99 -56.49 -48.68
CA ASN A 325 3.95 -57.43 -49.26
C ASN A 325 3.21 -58.29 -50.31
N LEU A 326 3.71 -58.23 -51.56
CA LEU A 326 3.71 -59.29 -52.55
C LEU A 326 5.08 -59.81 -52.74
#